data_a562089be404638c883e993f9723b334
#
_entry.id   a562089be404638c883e993f9723b334
#
_cell.length_a   1.000
_cell.length_b   1.000
_cell.length_c   1.000
_cell.angle_alpha   90.00
_cell.angle_beta   90.00
_cell.angle_gamma   90.00
#
_symmetry.space_group_name_H-M   'P 1'
#
loop_
_entity.id
_entity.type
_entity.pdbx_description
1 polymer ?
#
loop_
_entity_poly.entity_id
_entity_poly.type
_entity_poly.pdbx_seq_one_letter_code
_entity_poly.pdbx_strand_id
1 'polypeptide(L)'
;MSKINDCRHRAIGIIPARYEATRFPGKLLATLGNRTVIEHVYRRSRQARKLDEIFVATDDDRIARAVKSFGGNVIRTSSDPTTGTERIAEACGELAAEVVVNIQGDEPFLEGEMIDVVVKELLDNPELVVVTLMKKIATYSELQDPNLVKVVVDRNGFALYFSRSPIPHGETARQVAYKHIGIYGYRRDFLSQFISFPVGPLEKEEHLEQLRVLENGYRIKVLETDRDTIGIDTPEDLERARERLELCEP
;
A
#
# COMPACT_ATOMS: atom_id res chain seq x y z
N MET A 1 -4.51 -11.51 -30.51
CA MET A 1 -5.32 -10.44 -29.92
C MET A 1 -6.45 -11.09 -29.12
N SER A 2 -6.23 -11.35 -27.85
CA SER A 2 -7.24 -11.89 -26.94
C SER A 2 -8.19 -10.76 -26.56
N LYS A 3 -9.49 -10.97 -26.76
CA LYS A 3 -10.54 -10.05 -26.28
C LYS A 3 -10.48 -10.04 -24.76
N ILE A 4 -9.90 -8.98 -24.17
CA ILE A 4 -10.07 -8.67 -22.77
C ILE A 4 -11.54 -8.27 -22.63
N ASN A 5 -12.29 -9.04 -21.86
CA ASN A 5 -13.71 -8.84 -21.61
C ASN A 5 -13.95 -7.41 -21.10
N ASP A 6 -14.96 -6.75 -21.67
CA ASP A 6 -15.50 -5.44 -21.32
C ASP A 6 -16.26 -5.51 -19.96
N CYS A 7 -15.71 -6.20 -18.96
CA CYS A 7 -16.24 -6.23 -17.61
C CYS A 7 -15.64 -5.06 -16.82
N ARG A 8 -16.43 -4.02 -16.57
CA ARG A 8 -16.09 -2.96 -15.62
C ARG A 8 -16.00 -3.55 -14.23
N HIS A 9 -14.78 -3.64 -13.72
CA HIS A 9 -14.57 -3.91 -12.30
C HIS A 9 -14.97 -2.69 -11.48
N ARG A 10 -15.62 -2.90 -10.34
CA ARG A 10 -15.85 -1.83 -9.38
C ARG A 10 -14.58 -1.49 -8.62
N ALA A 11 -13.85 -2.51 -8.16
CA ALA A 11 -12.58 -2.34 -7.46
C ALA A 11 -11.60 -3.46 -7.79
N ILE A 12 -10.33 -3.09 -8.00
CA ILE A 12 -9.22 -4.01 -8.18
C ILE A 12 -8.09 -3.73 -7.19
N GLY A 13 -7.38 -4.79 -6.79
CA GLY A 13 -6.14 -4.69 -6.05
C GLY A 13 -4.94 -4.87 -6.96
N ILE A 14 -3.94 -4.00 -6.85
CA ILE A 14 -2.67 -4.16 -7.56
C ILE A 14 -1.53 -4.15 -6.54
N ILE A 15 -0.69 -5.18 -6.61
CA ILE A 15 0.52 -5.35 -5.83
C ILE A 15 1.70 -5.00 -6.73
N PRO A 16 2.29 -3.79 -6.62
CA PRO A 16 3.48 -3.44 -7.37
C PRO A 16 4.66 -4.26 -6.83
N ALA A 17 5.38 -4.93 -7.74
CA ALA A 17 6.45 -5.83 -7.37
C ALA A 17 7.68 -5.62 -8.24
N ARG A 18 8.82 -5.25 -7.63
CA ARG A 18 10.12 -5.16 -8.28
C ARG A 18 11.13 -6.06 -7.58
N TYR A 19 12.06 -6.60 -8.32
CA TYR A 19 13.12 -7.41 -7.74
C TYR A 19 14.20 -6.57 -7.08
N GLU A 20 14.56 -5.45 -7.73
CA GLU A 20 15.58 -4.53 -7.25
C GLU A 20 15.05 -3.71 -6.07
N ALA A 21 15.53 -4.03 -4.87
CA ALA A 21 15.30 -3.27 -3.65
C ALA A 21 16.65 -2.95 -3.02
N THR A 22 16.89 -1.68 -2.68
CA THR A 22 18.22 -1.19 -2.26
C THR A 22 18.73 -1.89 -1.00
N ARG A 23 17.86 -2.08 0.01
CA ARG A 23 18.23 -2.67 1.32
C ARG A 23 18.17 -4.19 1.34
N PHE A 24 17.29 -4.80 0.54
CA PHE A 24 17.08 -6.24 0.49
C PHE A 24 16.63 -6.68 -0.91
N PRO A 25 17.57 -6.85 -1.87
CA PRO A 25 17.25 -7.31 -3.22
C PRO A 25 16.53 -8.67 -3.19
N GLY A 26 15.45 -8.79 -3.98
CA GLY A 26 14.67 -10.02 -4.05
C GLY A 26 13.78 -10.31 -2.83
N LYS A 27 13.57 -9.34 -1.91
CA LYS A 27 12.79 -9.51 -0.68
C LYS A 27 11.41 -10.13 -0.89
N LEU A 28 10.75 -9.82 -2.00
CA LEU A 28 9.42 -10.35 -2.31
C LEU A 28 9.43 -11.86 -2.61
N LEU A 29 10.56 -12.39 -3.05
CA LEU A 29 10.77 -13.83 -3.27
C LEU A 29 11.42 -14.53 -2.08
N ALA A 30 11.79 -13.80 -1.02
CA ALA A 30 12.32 -14.39 0.20
C ALA A 30 11.26 -15.29 0.85
N THR A 31 11.75 -16.41 1.44
CA THR A 31 10.89 -17.40 2.08
C THR A 31 10.48 -16.95 3.48
N LEU A 32 9.17 -16.93 3.72
CA LEU A 32 8.54 -16.69 5.01
C LEU A 32 7.67 -17.92 5.35
N GLY A 33 8.10 -18.75 6.29
CA GLY A 33 7.49 -20.06 6.51
C GLY A 33 7.64 -20.96 5.27
N ASN A 34 6.53 -21.45 4.75
CA ASN A 34 6.47 -22.34 3.58
C ASN A 34 6.13 -21.61 2.26
N ARG A 35 6.07 -20.28 2.26
CA ARG A 35 5.69 -19.45 1.11
C ARG A 35 6.65 -18.28 0.92
N THR A 36 6.60 -17.64 -0.24
CA THR A 36 7.30 -16.38 -0.46
C THR A 36 6.52 -15.20 0.15
N VAL A 37 7.22 -14.09 0.45
CA VAL A 37 6.59 -12.85 0.96
C VAL A 37 5.45 -12.41 0.05
N ILE A 38 5.67 -12.35 -1.28
CA ILE A 38 4.64 -11.94 -2.25
C ILE A 38 3.44 -12.90 -2.28
N GLU A 39 3.64 -14.20 -2.04
CA GLU A 39 2.55 -15.17 -1.97
C GLU A 39 1.69 -14.93 -0.72
N HIS A 40 2.30 -14.63 0.43
CA HIS A 40 1.54 -14.24 1.63
C HIS A 40 0.67 -13.02 1.37
N VAL A 41 1.25 -11.95 0.81
CA VAL A 41 0.51 -10.72 0.49
C VAL A 41 -0.65 -11.03 -0.46
N TYR A 42 -0.39 -11.73 -1.56
CA TYR A 42 -1.42 -12.06 -2.54
C TYR A 42 -2.57 -12.87 -1.94
N ARG A 43 -2.26 -13.95 -1.19
CA ARG A 43 -3.27 -14.81 -0.57
C ARG A 43 -4.10 -14.09 0.49
N ARG A 44 -3.50 -13.22 1.29
CA ARG A 44 -4.20 -12.40 2.28
C ARG A 44 -5.08 -11.34 1.61
N SER A 45 -4.59 -10.71 0.57
CA SER A 45 -5.39 -9.76 -0.22
C SER A 45 -6.62 -10.43 -0.86
N ARG A 46 -6.50 -11.70 -1.27
CA ARG A 46 -7.62 -12.50 -1.80
C ARG A 46 -8.74 -12.74 -0.79
N GLN A 47 -8.52 -12.46 0.49
CA GLN A 47 -9.57 -12.54 1.52
C GLN A 47 -10.46 -11.29 1.55
N ALA A 48 -10.07 -10.21 0.88
CA ALA A 48 -10.90 -9.03 0.70
C ALA A 48 -12.15 -9.39 -0.13
N ARG A 49 -13.32 -8.93 0.35
CA ARG A 49 -14.63 -9.25 -0.21
C ARG A 49 -15.13 -8.20 -1.21
N LYS A 50 -14.45 -7.03 -1.23
CA LYS A 50 -14.84 -5.90 -2.06
C LYS A 50 -13.95 -5.69 -3.29
N LEU A 51 -12.93 -6.53 -3.46
CA LEU A 51 -12.14 -6.59 -4.68
C LEU A 51 -12.74 -7.61 -5.65
N ASP A 52 -12.90 -7.20 -6.89
CA ASP A 52 -13.31 -8.10 -7.98
C ASP A 52 -12.13 -8.97 -8.42
N GLU A 53 -10.94 -8.35 -8.54
CA GLU A 53 -9.71 -9.03 -8.97
C GLU A 53 -8.47 -8.45 -8.27
N ILE A 54 -7.39 -9.25 -8.23
CA ILE A 54 -6.07 -8.86 -7.73
C ILE A 54 -5.03 -9.24 -8.75
N PHE A 55 -4.08 -8.30 -8.96
CA PHE A 55 -2.97 -8.47 -9.88
C PHE A 55 -1.64 -8.14 -9.20
N VAL A 56 -0.59 -8.84 -9.60
CA VAL A 56 0.79 -8.44 -9.31
C VAL A 56 1.33 -7.75 -10.55
N ALA A 57 1.74 -6.48 -10.41
CA ALA A 57 2.32 -5.68 -11.48
C ALA A 57 3.85 -5.75 -11.38
N THR A 58 4.52 -6.31 -12.41
CA THR A 58 5.97 -6.51 -12.38
C THR A 58 6.61 -6.52 -13.77
N ASP A 59 7.83 -6.01 -13.87
CA ASP A 59 8.73 -6.13 -15.01
C ASP A 59 9.64 -7.37 -14.92
N ASP A 60 9.76 -7.99 -13.73
CA ASP A 60 10.71 -9.08 -13.46
C ASP A 60 10.12 -10.47 -13.73
N ASP A 61 10.83 -11.27 -14.52
CA ASP A 61 10.40 -12.63 -14.90
C ASP A 61 10.42 -13.62 -13.73
N ARG A 62 11.30 -13.43 -12.73
CA ARG A 62 11.38 -14.29 -11.55
C ARG A 62 10.14 -14.12 -10.69
N ILE A 63 9.72 -12.88 -10.48
CA ILE A 63 8.49 -12.54 -9.75
C ILE A 63 7.28 -13.05 -10.52
N ALA A 64 7.21 -12.80 -11.83
CA ALA A 64 6.09 -13.26 -12.66
C ALA A 64 5.93 -14.78 -12.65
N ARG A 65 7.05 -15.54 -12.72
CA ARG A 65 7.02 -17.01 -12.59
C ARG A 65 6.57 -17.47 -11.20
N ALA A 66 7.07 -16.85 -10.14
CA ALA A 66 6.67 -17.17 -8.77
C ALA A 66 5.17 -16.93 -8.57
N VAL A 67 4.64 -15.79 -9.02
CA VAL A 67 3.21 -15.48 -8.91
C VAL A 67 2.35 -16.49 -9.68
N LYS A 68 2.73 -16.83 -10.90
CA LYS A 68 2.03 -17.85 -11.72
C LYS A 68 2.06 -19.23 -11.09
N SER A 69 3.14 -19.61 -10.39
CA SER A 69 3.28 -20.94 -9.78
C SER A 69 2.27 -21.19 -8.65
N PHE A 70 1.79 -20.15 -7.96
CA PHE A 70 0.72 -20.29 -6.98
C PHE A 70 -0.68 -19.86 -7.49
N GLY A 71 -0.81 -19.63 -8.82
CA GLY A 71 -2.09 -19.31 -9.46
C GLY A 71 -2.49 -17.84 -9.37
N GLY A 72 -1.54 -16.93 -9.12
CA GLY A 72 -1.78 -15.48 -9.07
C GLY A 72 -1.84 -14.84 -10.46
N ASN A 73 -2.60 -13.74 -10.58
CA ASN A 73 -2.68 -12.95 -11.81
C ASN A 73 -1.49 -11.99 -11.91
N VAL A 74 -0.91 -11.87 -13.10
CA VAL A 74 0.25 -11.02 -13.39
C VAL A 74 -0.08 -10.05 -14.51
N ILE A 75 0.23 -8.77 -14.30
CA ILE A 75 0.31 -7.75 -15.35
C ILE A 75 1.77 -7.43 -15.58
N ARG A 76 2.20 -7.49 -16.84
CA ARG A 76 3.56 -7.10 -17.21
C ARG A 76 3.61 -5.59 -17.40
N THR A 77 4.55 -4.96 -16.69
CA THR A 77 4.86 -3.54 -16.81
C THR A 77 6.24 -3.34 -17.42
N SER A 78 6.50 -2.13 -17.88
CA SER A 78 7.85 -1.74 -18.29
C SER A 78 8.80 -1.65 -17.07
N SER A 79 10.08 -1.43 -17.33
CA SER A 79 11.08 -1.11 -16.30
C SER A 79 11.10 0.36 -15.91
N ASP A 80 10.37 1.23 -16.65
CA ASP A 80 10.42 2.68 -16.51
C ASP A 80 9.85 3.23 -15.19
N PRO A 81 8.75 2.64 -14.61
CA PRO A 81 8.22 3.12 -13.34
C PRO A 81 9.26 3.11 -12.22
N THR A 82 9.50 4.28 -11.63
CA THR A 82 10.45 4.47 -10.53
C THR A 82 9.82 4.20 -9.16
N THR A 83 8.48 4.34 -9.06
CA THR A 83 7.72 4.10 -7.84
C THR A 83 6.67 3.00 -8.00
N GLY A 84 6.17 2.50 -6.86
CA GLY A 84 5.07 1.55 -6.85
C GLY A 84 3.80 2.12 -7.48
N THR A 85 3.51 3.39 -7.23
CA THR A 85 2.30 4.06 -7.72
C THR A 85 2.35 4.28 -9.24
N GLU A 86 3.50 4.65 -9.80
CA GLU A 86 3.70 4.72 -11.25
C GLU A 86 3.48 3.36 -11.93
N ARG A 87 4.01 2.28 -11.33
CA ARG A 87 3.81 0.92 -11.83
C ARG A 87 2.34 0.50 -11.80
N ILE A 88 1.60 0.87 -10.76
CA ILE A 88 0.16 0.62 -10.67
C ILE A 88 -0.59 1.40 -11.74
N ALA A 89 -0.25 2.65 -11.96
CA ALA A 89 -0.90 3.48 -12.97
C ALA A 89 -0.68 2.92 -14.40
N GLU A 90 0.53 2.43 -14.72
CA GLU A 90 0.80 1.73 -15.97
C GLU A 90 -0.05 0.46 -16.09
N ALA A 91 -0.07 -0.37 -15.04
CA ALA A 91 -0.86 -1.60 -15.02
C ALA A 91 -2.37 -1.34 -15.18
N CYS A 92 -2.87 -0.23 -14.65
CA CYS A 92 -4.27 0.18 -14.78
C CYS A 92 -4.65 0.62 -16.20
N GLY A 93 -3.69 0.95 -17.05
CA GLY A 93 -3.97 1.38 -18.43
C GLY A 93 -4.77 0.35 -19.24
N GLU A 94 -4.60 -0.93 -18.94
CA GLU A 94 -5.27 -2.05 -19.61
C GLU A 94 -6.55 -2.53 -18.90
N LEU A 95 -6.86 -1.99 -17.71
CA LEU A 95 -7.97 -2.44 -16.86
C LEU A 95 -9.04 -1.36 -16.71
N ALA A 96 -10.32 -1.75 -16.85
CA ALA A 96 -11.44 -0.90 -16.57
C ALA A 96 -11.91 -1.10 -15.12
N ALA A 97 -11.50 -0.21 -14.20
CA ALA A 97 -11.90 -0.23 -12.80
C ALA A 97 -12.32 1.15 -12.34
N GLU A 98 -13.20 1.24 -11.35
CA GLU A 98 -13.61 2.51 -10.71
C GLU A 98 -12.62 2.88 -9.59
N VAL A 99 -12.25 1.87 -8.78
CA VAL A 99 -11.34 2.00 -7.64
C VAL A 99 -10.15 1.08 -7.83
N VAL A 100 -8.95 1.58 -7.52
CA VAL A 100 -7.69 0.83 -7.55
C VAL A 100 -7.07 0.89 -6.17
N VAL A 101 -6.77 -0.28 -5.59
CA VAL A 101 -6.07 -0.37 -4.31
C VAL A 101 -4.60 -0.71 -4.55
N ASN A 102 -3.72 0.16 -4.07
CA ASN A 102 -2.28 -0.08 -3.98
C ASN A 102 -2.02 -0.93 -2.73
N ILE A 103 -1.57 -2.16 -2.93
CA ILE A 103 -1.28 -3.12 -1.88
C ILE A 103 0.24 -3.34 -1.85
N GLN A 104 0.89 -2.98 -0.75
CA GLN A 104 2.35 -3.11 -0.64
C GLN A 104 2.77 -4.58 -0.68
N GLY A 105 3.67 -4.92 -1.63
CA GLY A 105 4.13 -6.29 -1.85
C GLY A 105 4.98 -6.88 -0.72
N ASP A 106 5.41 -6.06 0.21
CA ASP A 106 6.28 -6.38 1.34
C ASP A 106 5.56 -6.37 2.70
N GLU A 107 4.21 -6.30 2.73
CA GLU A 107 3.39 -6.35 3.94
C GLU A 107 2.64 -7.69 4.09
N PRO A 108 3.31 -8.81 4.43
CA PRO A 108 2.73 -10.16 4.42
C PRO A 108 1.66 -10.40 5.50
N PHE A 109 1.47 -9.47 6.42
CA PHE A 109 0.44 -9.54 7.48
C PHE A 109 -0.77 -8.64 7.23
N LEU A 110 -0.87 -8.04 6.05
CA LEU A 110 -2.05 -7.32 5.62
C LEU A 110 -3.31 -8.19 5.75
N GLU A 111 -4.39 -7.64 6.25
CA GLU A 111 -5.68 -8.33 6.37
C GLU A 111 -6.68 -7.81 5.31
N GLY A 112 -7.48 -8.71 4.72
CA GLY A 112 -8.45 -8.36 3.68
C GLY A 112 -9.46 -7.31 4.11
N GLU A 113 -9.83 -7.27 5.40
CA GLU A 113 -10.71 -6.25 5.97
C GLU A 113 -10.17 -4.83 5.84
N MET A 114 -8.85 -4.64 5.88
CA MET A 114 -8.20 -3.34 5.68
C MET A 114 -8.42 -2.84 4.25
N ILE A 115 -8.39 -3.75 3.28
CA ILE A 115 -8.72 -3.44 1.88
C ILE A 115 -10.21 -3.09 1.75
N ASP A 116 -11.08 -3.89 2.38
CA ASP A 116 -12.53 -3.73 2.29
C ASP A 116 -13.01 -2.36 2.81
N VAL A 117 -12.43 -1.84 3.90
CA VAL A 117 -12.82 -0.53 4.42
C VAL A 117 -12.38 0.61 3.51
N VAL A 118 -11.20 0.52 2.89
CA VAL A 118 -10.68 1.51 1.93
C VAL A 118 -11.56 1.53 0.67
N VAL A 119 -11.88 0.37 0.11
CA VAL A 119 -12.75 0.26 -1.08
C VAL A 119 -14.15 0.77 -0.77
N LYS A 120 -14.72 0.37 0.38
CA LYS A 120 -16.06 0.81 0.79
C LYS A 120 -16.14 2.33 0.88
N GLU A 121 -15.18 2.96 1.54
CA GLU A 121 -15.16 4.41 1.72
C GLU A 121 -15.15 5.14 0.37
N LEU A 122 -14.33 4.69 -0.58
CA LEU A 122 -14.32 5.27 -1.93
C LEU A 122 -15.63 5.04 -2.68
N LEU A 123 -16.20 3.84 -2.63
CA LEU A 123 -17.43 3.54 -3.37
C LEU A 123 -18.64 4.28 -2.81
N ASP A 124 -18.71 4.49 -1.50
CA ASP A 124 -19.82 5.17 -0.84
C ASP A 124 -19.74 6.71 -0.95
N ASN A 125 -18.53 7.27 -1.17
CA ASN A 125 -18.27 8.70 -1.21
C ASN A 125 -17.59 9.09 -2.55
N PRO A 126 -18.35 9.40 -3.60
CA PRO A 126 -17.82 9.69 -4.94
C PRO A 126 -16.84 10.87 -5.02
N GLU A 127 -16.91 11.81 -4.08
CA GLU A 127 -16.04 12.98 -4.00
C GLU A 127 -14.64 12.67 -3.49
N LEU A 128 -14.45 11.49 -2.86
CA LEU A 128 -13.13 11.08 -2.38
C LEU A 128 -12.30 10.53 -3.53
N VAL A 129 -11.07 11.00 -3.64
CA VAL A 129 -10.11 10.56 -4.67
C VAL A 129 -9.01 9.67 -4.14
N VAL A 130 -8.63 9.82 -2.85
CA VAL A 130 -7.63 9.01 -2.16
C VAL A 130 -8.10 8.68 -0.75
N VAL A 131 -7.97 7.41 -0.37
CA VAL A 131 -8.23 6.91 0.98
C VAL A 131 -7.04 6.08 1.45
N THR A 132 -6.64 6.25 2.70
CA THR A 132 -5.60 5.44 3.36
C THR A 132 -5.99 5.13 4.80
N LEU A 133 -5.12 4.43 5.54
CA LEU A 133 -5.39 3.99 6.90
C LEU A 133 -4.42 4.61 7.91
N MET A 134 -4.86 4.69 9.16
CA MET A 134 -4.01 5.04 10.31
C MET A 134 -4.32 4.13 11.50
N LYS A 135 -3.33 3.94 12.35
CA LYS A 135 -3.48 3.23 13.62
C LYS A 135 -2.95 4.09 14.75
N LYS A 136 -3.64 4.06 15.88
CA LYS A 136 -3.22 4.80 17.08
C LYS A 136 -1.85 4.28 17.55
N ILE A 137 -0.93 5.21 17.85
CA ILE A 137 0.39 4.90 18.40
C ILE A 137 0.23 4.43 19.85
N ALA A 138 0.78 3.25 20.16
CA ALA A 138 0.67 2.61 21.47
C ALA A 138 1.77 3.05 22.44
N THR A 139 3.00 3.26 21.94
CA THR A 139 4.17 3.54 22.78
C THR A 139 4.89 4.81 22.36
N TYR A 140 5.67 5.38 23.30
CA TYR A 140 6.51 6.54 22.99
C TYR A 140 7.64 6.19 22.00
N SER A 141 8.15 4.96 22.04
CA SER A 141 9.15 4.47 21.07
C SER A 141 8.62 4.45 19.65
N GLU A 142 7.36 4.03 19.43
CA GLU A 142 6.72 4.14 18.11
C GLU A 142 6.61 5.58 17.63
N LEU A 143 6.30 6.53 18.52
CA LEU A 143 6.23 7.94 18.15
C LEU A 143 7.59 8.48 17.69
N GLN A 144 8.67 8.04 18.31
CA GLN A 144 10.04 8.48 18.00
C GLN A 144 10.69 7.73 16.83
N ASP A 145 10.14 6.60 16.41
CA ASP A 145 10.72 5.81 15.33
C ASP A 145 10.54 6.50 13.96
N PRO A 146 11.63 6.91 13.28
CA PRO A 146 11.55 7.56 11.97
C PRO A 146 11.12 6.59 10.84
N ASN A 147 11.15 5.28 11.08
CA ASN A 147 10.65 4.30 10.11
C ASN A 147 9.11 4.21 10.12
N LEU A 148 8.48 4.57 11.23
CA LEU A 148 7.03 4.69 11.31
C LEU A 148 6.61 6.10 10.88
N VAL A 149 5.87 6.22 9.79
CA VAL A 149 5.31 7.49 9.33
C VAL A 149 4.16 7.88 10.24
N LYS A 150 4.21 9.10 10.79
CA LYS A 150 3.11 9.68 11.58
C LYS A 150 2.17 10.44 10.67
N VAL A 151 0.89 10.49 11.05
CA VAL A 151 -0.13 11.27 10.37
C VAL A 151 -0.95 12.06 11.37
N VAL A 152 -1.25 13.31 11.05
CA VAL A 152 -2.21 14.15 11.76
C VAL A 152 -3.39 14.44 10.85
N VAL A 153 -4.61 14.41 11.41
CA VAL A 153 -5.85 14.56 10.66
C VAL A 153 -6.72 15.69 11.21
N ASP A 154 -7.57 16.23 10.36
CA ASP A 154 -8.62 17.17 10.77
C ASP A 154 -9.79 16.41 11.44
N ARG A 155 -10.80 17.17 11.94
CA ARG A 155 -11.98 16.58 12.61
C ARG A 155 -12.84 15.70 11.70
N ASN A 156 -12.66 15.81 10.40
CA ASN A 156 -13.38 15.02 9.40
C ASN A 156 -12.56 13.81 8.93
N GLY A 157 -11.38 13.56 9.52
CA GLY A 157 -10.50 12.47 9.17
C GLY A 157 -9.73 12.67 7.86
N PHE A 158 -9.49 13.92 7.45
CA PHE A 158 -8.60 14.19 6.33
C PHE A 158 -7.20 14.52 6.82
N ALA A 159 -6.20 13.99 6.14
CA ALA A 159 -4.81 14.24 6.46
C ALA A 159 -4.48 15.74 6.39
N LEU A 160 -3.85 16.25 7.44
CA LEU A 160 -3.24 17.57 7.49
C LEU A 160 -1.77 17.48 7.07
N TYR A 161 -1.06 16.46 7.54
CA TYR A 161 0.34 16.21 7.18
C TYR A 161 0.76 14.78 7.53
N PHE A 162 1.77 14.28 6.81
CA PHE A 162 2.50 13.05 7.10
C PHE A 162 3.96 13.38 7.36
N SER A 163 4.58 12.76 8.38
CA SER A 163 5.99 13.00 8.68
C SER A 163 6.67 11.78 9.29
N ARG A 164 7.97 11.64 9.01
CA ARG A 164 8.84 10.72 9.75
C ARG A 164 9.21 11.27 11.13
N SER A 165 9.15 12.59 11.32
CA SER A 165 9.33 13.23 12.62
C SER A 165 8.14 12.96 13.55
N PRO A 166 8.33 13.02 14.88
CA PRO A 166 7.23 12.95 15.84
C PRO A 166 6.26 14.12 15.66
N ILE A 167 5.04 13.84 15.27
CA ILE A 167 3.92 14.78 15.18
C ILE A 167 2.67 14.19 15.83
N PRO A 168 1.80 15.03 16.50
CA PRO A 168 2.01 16.45 16.82
C PRO A 168 3.08 16.67 17.90
N HIS A 169 3.52 17.91 18.07
CA HIS A 169 4.43 18.29 19.17
C HIS A 169 3.68 18.36 20.51
N GLY A 170 4.33 17.93 21.60
CA GLY A 170 3.83 18.08 22.97
C GLY A 170 4.03 16.85 23.86
N GLU A 171 3.97 17.05 25.18
CA GLU A 171 4.16 15.97 26.18
C GLU A 171 3.09 14.88 26.09
N THR A 172 1.87 15.23 25.70
CA THR A 172 0.74 14.32 25.53
C THR A 172 0.54 13.88 24.08
N ALA A 173 1.49 14.16 23.18
CA ALA A 173 1.41 13.88 21.75
C ALA A 173 1.00 12.43 21.44
N ARG A 174 1.56 11.45 22.19
CA ARG A 174 1.23 10.03 22.05
C ARG A 174 -0.26 9.73 22.19
N GLN A 175 -0.99 10.49 22.99
CA GLN A 175 -2.43 10.24 23.22
C GLN A 175 -3.30 10.52 21.98
N VAL A 176 -2.80 11.36 21.08
CA VAL A 176 -3.51 11.80 19.87
C VAL A 176 -2.74 11.50 18.57
N ALA A 177 -1.57 10.82 18.67
CA ALA A 177 -0.74 10.50 17.53
C ALA A 177 -1.19 9.19 16.86
N TYR A 178 -1.09 9.17 15.54
CA TYR A 178 -1.37 8.00 14.71
C TYR A 178 -0.17 7.68 13.83
N LYS A 179 0.08 6.39 13.61
CA LYS A 179 0.96 5.91 12.55
C LYS A 179 0.14 5.64 11.30
N HIS A 180 0.69 6.01 10.16
CA HIS A 180 0.13 5.72 8.86
C HIS A 180 0.32 4.24 8.52
N ILE A 181 -0.68 3.63 7.89
CA ILE A 181 -0.63 2.27 7.33
C ILE A 181 -0.63 2.39 5.81
N GLY A 182 0.39 1.81 5.17
CA GLY A 182 0.76 2.04 3.77
C GLY A 182 -0.17 1.47 2.68
N ILE A 183 -1.44 1.21 3.00
CA ILE A 183 -2.44 0.82 2.01
C ILE A 183 -3.17 2.05 1.47
N TYR A 184 -3.35 2.13 0.15
CA TYR A 184 -4.05 3.24 -0.49
C TYR A 184 -5.10 2.75 -1.48
N GLY A 185 -6.30 3.36 -1.38
CA GLY A 185 -7.27 3.30 -2.46
C GLY A 185 -7.28 4.61 -3.24
N TYR A 186 -7.42 4.51 -4.55
CA TYR A 186 -7.50 5.64 -5.46
C TYR A 186 -8.73 5.53 -6.35
N ARG A 187 -9.37 6.67 -6.68
CA ARG A 187 -10.15 6.74 -7.92
C ARG A 187 -9.19 6.55 -9.09
N ARG A 188 -9.58 5.68 -10.04
CA ARG A 188 -8.72 5.37 -11.20
C ARG A 188 -8.29 6.63 -11.96
N ASP A 189 -9.25 7.53 -12.22
CA ASP A 189 -8.96 8.75 -12.97
C ASP A 189 -8.00 9.67 -12.21
N PHE A 190 -8.13 9.75 -10.88
CA PHE A 190 -7.20 10.51 -10.04
C PHE A 190 -5.79 9.88 -10.05
N LEU A 191 -5.68 8.56 -10.04
CA LEU A 191 -4.37 7.89 -10.09
C LEU A 191 -3.58 8.30 -11.34
N SER A 192 -4.24 8.36 -12.50
CA SER A 192 -3.61 8.83 -13.74
C SER A 192 -3.19 10.30 -13.66
N GLN A 193 -3.96 11.13 -12.97
CA GLN A 193 -3.63 12.53 -12.73
C GLN A 193 -2.47 12.66 -11.74
N PHE A 194 -2.48 11.88 -10.66
CA PHE A 194 -1.47 11.91 -9.60
C PHE A 194 -0.05 11.66 -10.13
N ILE A 195 0.13 10.67 -10.99
CA ILE A 195 1.46 10.38 -11.59
C ILE A 195 1.97 11.50 -12.50
N SER A 196 1.09 12.38 -12.99
CA SER A 196 1.48 13.53 -13.80
C SER A 196 1.97 14.73 -12.97
N PHE A 197 1.75 14.74 -11.66
CA PHE A 197 2.20 15.83 -10.78
C PHE A 197 3.71 15.80 -10.62
N PRO A 198 4.37 16.96 -10.65
CA PRO A 198 5.80 17.04 -10.35
C PRO A 198 6.06 16.66 -8.88
N VAL A 199 7.20 16.03 -8.63
CA VAL A 199 7.67 15.74 -7.27
C VAL A 199 7.91 17.02 -6.52
N GLY A 200 7.18 17.24 -5.42
CA GLY A 200 7.21 18.44 -4.62
C GLY A 200 8.37 18.49 -3.61
N PRO A 201 8.62 19.65 -2.98
CA PRO A 201 9.66 19.80 -1.98
C PRO A 201 9.41 18.98 -0.71
N LEU A 202 8.17 18.86 -0.24
CA LEU A 202 7.84 18.08 0.96
C LEU A 202 8.01 16.58 0.72
N GLU A 203 7.58 16.10 -0.44
CA GLU A 203 7.81 14.70 -0.83
C GLU A 203 9.30 14.36 -0.85
N LYS A 204 10.15 15.26 -1.40
CA LYS A 204 11.60 15.06 -1.47
C LYS A 204 12.26 15.02 -0.10
N GLU A 205 11.84 15.89 0.82
CA GLU A 205 12.43 16.02 2.14
C GLU A 205 12.03 14.85 3.04
N GLU A 206 10.73 14.50 3.09
CA GLU A 206 10.20 13.43 3.94
C GLU A 206 10.37 12.03 3.30
N HIS A 207 10.64 11.95 1.99
CA HIS A 207 10.60 10.71 1.19
C HIS A 207 9.24 10.00 1.32
N LEU A 208 8.15 10.78 1.20
CA LEU A 208 6.77 10.34 1.33
C LEU A 208 5.94 10.78 0.13
N GLU A 209 5.67 9.84 -0.78
CA GLU A 209 5.00 10.10 -2.06
C GLU A 209 3.60 10.74 -1.89
N GLN A 210 2.87 10.38 -0.83
CA GLN A 210 1.54 10.91 -0.56
C GLN A 210 1.52 12.43 -0.27
N LEU A 211 2.64 13.03 0.09
CA LEU A 211 2.73 14.48 0.25
C LEU A 211 2.51 15.21 -1.07
N ARG A 212 2.85 14.61 -2.21
CA ARG A 212 2.56 15.15 -3.54
C ARG A 212 1.06 15.40 -3.74
N VAL A 213 0.20 14.54 -3.20
CA VAL A 213 -1.26 14.73 -3.23
C VAL A 213 -1.65 16.01 -2.49
N LEU A 214 -1.12 16.20 -1.26
CA LEU A 214 -1.40 17.38 -0.43
C LEU A 214 -0.82 18.65 -1.03
N GLU A 215 0.42 18.60 -1.56
CA GLU A 215 1.09 19.72 -2.21
C GLU A 215 0.34 20.23 -3.46
N ASN A 216 -0.43 19.36 -4.12
CA ASN A 216 -1.26 19.74 -5.27
C ASN A 216 -2.71 20.08 -4.88
N GLY A 217 -3.00 20.30 -3.59
CA GLY A 217 -4.29 20.78 -3.09
C GLY A 217 -5.38 19.72 -3.00
N TYR A 218 -5.06 18.44 -3.19
CA TYR A 218 -6.00 17.34 -2.99
C TYR A 218 -6.00 16.87 -1.54
N ARG A 219 -7.12 16.25 -1.14
CA ARG A 219 -7.31 15.74 0.22
C ARG A 219 -7.19 14.23 0.25
N ILE A 220 -6.56 13.71 1.30
CA ILE A 220 -6.47 12.28 1.58
C ILE A 220 -7.36 11.96 2.77
N LYS A 221 -8.38 11.14 2.58
CA LYS A 221 -9.18 10.60 3.67
C LYS A 221 -8.39 9.52 4.39
N VAL A 222 -8.32 9.58 5.71
CA VAL A 222 -7.60 8.62 6.55
C VAL A 222 -8.58 7.94 7.49
N LEU A 223 -8.69 6.63 7.44
CA LEU A 223 -9.59 5.85 8.30
C LEU A 223 -8.78 5.18 9.41
N GLU A 224 -9.34 5.16 10.61
CA GLU A 224 -8.71 4.48 11.74
C GLU A 224 -8.93 2.96 11.65
N THR A 225 -7.89 2.19 11.99
CA THR A 225 -7.93 0.73 12.11
C THR A 225 -7.22 0.29 13.39
N ASP A 226 -7.65 -0.82 13.97
CA ASP A 226 -6.97 -1.52 15.07
C ASP A 226 -5.95 -2.54 14.57
N ARG A 227 -5.98 -2.85 13.26
CA ARG A 227 -5.07 -3.80 12.60
C ARG A 227 -3.67 -3.21 12.44
N ASP A 228 -2.68 -4.09 12.42
CA ASP A 228 -1.27 -3.71 12.28
C ASP A 228 -0.58 -4.53 11.18
N THR A 229 0.27 -3.87 10.43
CA THR A 229 1.11 -4.51 9.42
C THR A 229 2.58 -4.48 9.84
N ILE A 230 3.38 -5.40 9.32
CA ILE A 230 4.84 -5.38 9.43
C ILE A 230 5.37 -5.43 8.02
N GLY A 231 6.01 -4.34 7.60
CA GLY A 231 6.73 -4.28 6.34
C GLY A 231 8.09 -5.00 6.44
N ILE A 232 8.45 -5.71 5.39
CA ILE A 232 9.77 -6.36 5.25
C ILE A 232 10.64 -5.51 4.34
N ASP A 233 11.54 -4.75 4.95
CA ASP A 233 12.48 -3.86 4.24
C ASP A 233 13.93 -4.32 4.35
N THR A 234 14.24 -5.06 5.39
CA THR A 234 15.58 -5.58 5.69
C THR A 234 15.53 -7.08 6.02
N PRO A 235 16.67 -7.80 6.00
CA PRO A 235 16.73 -9.19 6.50
C PRO A 235 16.25 -9.33 7.94
N GLU A 236 16.52 -8.34 8.80
CA GLU A 236 16.10 -8.33 10.21
C GLU A 236 14.57 -8.24 10.33
N ASP A 237 13.91 -7.51 9.41
CA ASP A 237 12.45 -7.48 9.34
C ASP A 237 11.87 -8.84 8.96
N LEU A 238 12.55 -9.58 8.06
CA LEU A 238 12.15 -10.92 7.68
C LEU A 238 12.22 -11.90 8.87
N GLU A 239 13.27 -11.80 9.70
CA GLU A 239 13.35 -12.63 10.92
C GLU A 239 12.22 -12.30 11.90
N ARG A 240 11.95 -11.02 12.15
CA ARG A 240 10.79 -10.60 12.97
C ARG A 240 9.45 -11.09 12.40
N ALA A 241 9.32 -11.09 11.09
CA ALA A 241 8.15 -11.63 10.41
C ALA A 241 8.01 -13.15 10.60
N ARG A 242 9.13 -13.92 10.61
CA ARG A 242 9.13 -15.35 10.88
C ARG A 242 8.67 -15.65 12.30
N GLU A 243 9.20 -14.97 13.29
CA GLU A 243 8.79 -15.10 14.70
C GLU A 243 7.28 -14.83 14.86
N ARG A 244 6.77 -13.80 14.19
CA ARG A 244 5.33 -13.49 14.22
C ARG A 244 4.49 -14.57 13.55
N LEU A 245 4.96 -15.15 12.45
CA LEU A 245 4.23 -16.20 11.73
C LEU A 245 4.09 -17.46 12.59
N GLU A 246 5.14 -17.88 13.31
CA GLU A 246 5.14 -19.02 14.23
C GLU A 246 4.15 -18.83 15.39
N LEU A 247 3.93 -17.58 15.83
CA LEU A 247 2.94 -17.27 16.87
C LEU A 247 1.50 -17.30 16.36
N CYS A 248 1.29 -17.14 15.05
CA CYS A 248 -0.04 -17.06 14.43
C CYS A 248 -0.50 -18.40 13.79
N GLU A 249 0.42 -19.29 13.47
CA GLU A 249 0.14 -20.63 12.91
C GLU A 249 0.69 -21.70 13.87
N PRO A 250 -0.08 -22.14 14.87
CA PRO A 250 0.34 -23.22 15.77
C PRO A 250 0.42 -24.59 15.07
#